data_23b5c73a515e434b2275d94452873a54
#
_entry.id   23b5c73a515e434b2275d94452873a54
#
_cell.length_a   1.000
_cell.length_b   1.000
_cell.length_c   1.000
_cell.angle_alpha   90.00
_cell.angle_beta   90.00
_cell.angle_gamma   90.00
#
_symmetry.space_group_name_H-M   'P 1'
#
loop_
_entity.id
_entity.type
_entity.pdbx_description
1 polymer ?
#
loop_
_entity_poly.entity_id
_entity_poly.type
_entity_poly.pdbx_seq_one_letter_code
_entity_poly.pdbx_strand_id
1 'polypeptide(L)'
;MTKTIAINAGSSSLKWQLYEMPEEVVLAKGLIERIGLKDSVSTVKFDDRSESQTLDIADHVQAVKILLDDLIRFDIIKSYDEITGVGHRVVAGGEYFKESSLVDEDALAKIEELSALAPLHNPGAASGIRAFKELLPDITSVAVFDTAFHTSMPEVAYRYPVPNRYYTDYQVRKYGAHGTSHQYVSQEAAKLLGKSIEETKIITAHVGNGVSITAVDGGKSVDTSMGLTPLGGVMMGTRTGDLDPAIIPFVIDREPEMADAERIRHVFNKESGLLGISEKSSDMRDIIAGKNAGDEKCALAYDLYVDRLRKYIAQYFGVLNGADAIVFTAGIGENSADVRASVLDGLTWFGIEVDPEKNVFGHVGDITTAESAVKVFVIPTDEELVIARDVERLKTK
;
A
#
# COMPACT_ATOMS: atom_id res chain seq x y z
N MET A 1 14.56 20.64 16.10
CA MET A 1 13.86 20.19 14.87
C MET A 1 14.79 19.30 14.10
N THR A 2 14.30 18.17 13.65
CA THR A 2 15.07 17.19 12.86
C THR A 2 14.48 17.10 11.45
N LYS A 3 15.32 16.82 10.45
CA LYS A 3 14.84 16.62 9.07
C LYS A 3 14.95 15.16 8.71
N THR A 4 13.83 14.55 8.36
CA THR A 4 13.73 13.11 8.06
C THR A 4 13.18 12.90 6.68
N ILE A 5 13.86 12.06 5.88
CA ILE A 5 13.40 11.67 4.55
C ILE A 5 12.67 10.33 4.62
N ALA A 6 11.46 10.27 4.07
CA ALA A 6 10.75 9.03 3.80
C ALA A 6 10.92 8.65 2.32
N ILE A 7 11.32 7.40 2.07
CA ILE A 7 11.66 6.87 0.74
C ILE A 7 10.80 5.68 0.39
N ASN A 8 10.30 5.67 -0.84
CA ASN A 8 9.70 4.51 -1.48
C ASN A 8 10.41 4.28 -2.83
N ALA A 9 11.37 3.35 -2.83
CA ALA A 9 12.16 2.99 -4.00
C ALA A 9 11.54 1.77 -4.71
N GLY A 10 11.13 1.97 -5.96
CA GLY A 10 10.72 0.91 -6.88
C GLY A 10 11.87 0.46 -7.78
N SER A 11 11.61 -0.49 -8.69
CA SER A 11 12.62 -0.98 -9.64
C SER A 11 13.17 0.10 -10.57
N SER A 12 12.35 1.08 -10.94
CA SER A 12 12.71 2.18 -11.87
C SER A 12 12.19 3.54 -11.40
N SER A 13 11.90 3.69 -10.11
CA SER A 13 11.37 4.94 -9.55
C SER A 13 11.82 5.15 -8.12
N LEU A 14 11.84 6.39 -7.68
CA LEU A 14 12.13 6.81 -6.31
C LEU A 14 11.19 7.94 -5.93
N LYS A 15 10.19 7.65 -5.06
CA LYS A 15 9.31 8.63 -4.44
C LYS A 15 9.86 8.99 -3.07
N TRP A 16 9.81 10.26 -2.71
CA TRP A 16 10.34 10.73 -1.43
C TRP A 16 9.59 11.94 -0.89
N GLN A 17 9.63 12.09 0.44
CA GLN A 17 9.19 13.30 1.15
C GLN A 17 10.18 13.63 2.25
N LEU A 18 10.48 14.92 2.41
CA LEU A 18 11.30 15.46 3.49
C LEU A 18 10.39 16.13 4.51
N TYR A 19 10.47 15.68 5.75
CA TYR A 19 9.70 16.21 6.88
C TYR A 19 10.58 16.99 7.84
N GLU A 20 10.04 18.04 8.41
CA GLU A 20 10.51 18.64 9.64
C GLU A 20 9.76 18.01 10.81
N MET A 21 10.51 17.41 11.74
CA MET A 21 9.97 16.66 12.87
C MET A 21 10.36 17.34 14.20
N PRO A 22 9.54 17.29 15.23
CA PRO A 22 8.27 16.53 15.38
C PRO A 22 7.02 17.26 14.88
N GLU A 23 7.13 18.42 14.25
CA GLU A 23 6.01 19.24 13.77
C GLU A 23 5.25 18.58 12.60
N GLU A 24 5.83 17.55 11.99
CA GLU A 24 5.26 16.77 10.87
C GLU A 24 4.98 17.62 9.63
N VAL A 25 5.80 18.66 9.40
CA VAL A 25 5.66 19.54 8.25
C VAL A 25 6.42 19.00 7.06
N VAL A 26 5.74 18.85 5.93
CA VAL A 26 6.37 18.47 4.65
C VAL A 26 7.11 19.70 4.09
N LEU A 27 8.45 19.65 4.07
CA LEU A 27 9.28 20.70 3.50
C LEU A 27 9.40 20.58 1.99
N ALA A 28 9.49 19.36 1.49
CA ALA A 28 9.57 19.06 0.06
C ALA A 28 9.16 17.62 -0.20
N LYS A 29 8.73 17.34 -1.43
CA LYS A 29 8.47 15.99 -1.93
C LYS A 29 8.87 15.86 -3.39
N GLY A 30 9.17 14.66 -3.82
CA GLY A 30 9.55 14.45 -5.22
C GLY A 30 9.36 13.03 -5.68
N LEU A 31 9.50 12.91 -6.99
CA LEU A 31 9.40 11.66 -7.71
C LEU A 31 10.46 11.65 -8.81
N ILE A 32 11.26 10.59 -8.84
CA ILE A 32 12.18 10.30 -9.93
C ILE A 32 11.66 9.04 -10.63
N GLU A 33 11.47 9.13 -11.93
CA GLU A 33 10.89 8.06 -12.75
C GLU A 33 11.84 7.62 -13.84
N ARG A 34 11.66 6.40 -14.34
CA ARG A 34 12.43 5.81 -15.44
C ARG A 34 13.93 5.66 -15.13
N ILE A 35 14.28 5.41 -13.86
CA ILE A 35 15.66 5.11 -13.45
C ILE A 35 16.16 3.89 -14.23
N GLY A 36 17.38 3.96 -14.78
CA GLY A 36 17.97 2.93 -15.64
C GLY A 36 17.51 2.98 -17.10
N LEU A 37 16.67 3.95 -17.46
CA LEU A 37 16.18 4.16 -18.83
C LEU A 37 16.60 5.53 -19.34
N LYS A 38 16.43 5.77 -20.64
CA LYS A 38 16.60 7.09 -21.24
C LYS A 38 15.46 8.01 -20.84
N ASP A 39 15.74 9.32 -20.82
CA ASP A 39 14.76 10.36 -20.53
C ASP A 39 14.07 10.13 -19.17
N SER A 40 14.85 9.86 -18.12
CA SER A 40 14.36 9.84 -16.75
C SER A 40 13.85 11.22 -16.37
N VAL A 41 12.82 11.28 -15.53
CA VAL A 41 12.22 12.55 -15.09
C VAL A 41 12.36 12.68 -13.57
N SER A 42 12.99 13.76 -13.11
CA SER A 42 13.03 14.16 -11.71
C SER A 42 12.10 15.34 -11.50
N THR A 43 11.14 15.20 -10.58
CA THR A 43 10.22 16.26 -10.18
C THR A 43 10.36 16.52 -8.70
N VAL A 44 10.51 17.79 -8.32
CA VAL A 44 10.56 18.27 -6.92
C VAL A 44 9.45 19.29 -6.70
N LYS A 45 8.73 19.15 -5.59
CA LYS A 45 7.68 20.08 -5.16
C LYS A 45 8.02 20.59 -3.77
N PHE A 46 8.04 21.89 -3.61
CA PHE A 46 8.35 22.59 -2.36
C PHE A 46 7.70 23.96 -2.36
N ASP A 47 7.24 24.43 -1.21
CA ASP A 47 6.36 25.59 -1.12
C ASP A 47 5.20 25.45 -2.14
N ASP A 48 4.93 26.47 -2.93
CA ASP A 48 3.94 26.46 -4.02
C ASP A 48 4.58 26.21 -5.40
N ARG A 49 5.82 25.68 -5.45
CA ARG A 49 6.60 25.46 -6.67
C ARG A 49 6.67 23.99 -7.04
N SER A 50 6.78 23.73 -8.33
CA SER A 50 7.05 22.41 -8.89
C SER A 50 8.08 22.55 -10.01
N GLU A 51 9.23 21.90 -9.81
CA GLU A 51 10.32 21.90 -10.78
C GLU A 51 10.52 20.49 -11.32
N SER A 52 10.69 20.37 -12.62
CA SER A 52 10.93 19.09 -13.30
C SER A 52 12.10 19.21 -14.25
N GLN A 53 12.92 18.17 -14.30
CA GLN A 53 14.04 18.05 -15.25
C GLN A 53 14.06 16.65 -15.87
N THR A 54 14.44 16.59 -17.16
CA THR A 54 14.64 15.34 -17.89
C THR A 54 16.12 15.12 -18.06
N LEU A 55 16.63 13.95 -17.65
CA LEU A 55 18.03 13.59 -17.71
C LEU A 55 18.19 12.07 -17.70
N ASP A 56 19.33 11.55 -18.10
CA ASP A 56 19.62 10.13 -17.99
C ASP A 56 20.10 9.81 -16.57
N ILE A 57 19.39 8.90 -15.88
CA ILE A 57 19.70 8.45 -14.52
C ILE A 57 19.97 6.94 -14.59
N ALA A 58 21.23 6.55 -14.40
CA ALA A 58 21.67 5.19 -14.62
C ALA A 58 21.16 4.20 -13.56
N ASP A 59 21.08 4.65 -12.28
CA ASP A 59 20.78 3.80 -11.14
C ASP A 59 20.24 4.60 -9.94
N HIS A 60 19.95 3.89 -8.85
CA HIS A 60 19.44 4.50 -7.62
C HIS A 60 20.46 5.37 -6.90
N VAL A 61 21.77 5.13 -7.03
CA VAL A 61 22.81 5.98 -6.43
C VAL A 61 22.75 7.36 -7.06
N GLN A 62 22.70 7.41 -8.40
CA GLN A 62 22.55 8.67 -9.11
C GLN A 62 21.20 9.35 -8.79
N ALA A 63 20.11 8.59 -8.67
CA ALA A 63 18.81 9.15 -8.30
C ALA A 63 18.82 9.79 -6.90
N VAL A 64 19.40 9.13 -5.90
CA VAL A 64 19.55 9.68 -4.54
C VAL A 64 20.46 10.90 -4.54
N LYS A 65 21.56 10.88 -5.32
CA LYS A 65 22.41 12.05 -5.44
C LYS A 65 21.66 13.26 -6.00
N ILE A 66 20.86 13.07 -7.05
CA ILE A 66 20.03 14.13 -7.66
C ILE A 66 19.05 14.68 -6.63
N LEU A 67 18.37 13.79 -5.86
CA LEU A 67 17.49 14.20 -4.78
C LEU A 67 18.21 15.11 -3.78
N LEU A 68 19.37 14.68 -3.28
CA LEU A 68 20.16 15.43 -2.29
C LEU A 68 20.67 16.77 -2.84
N ASP A 69 21.16 16.77 -4.08
CA ASP A 69 21.63 17.97 -4.77
C ASP A 69 20.48 18.98 -5.02
N ASP A 70 19.28 18.49 -5.36
CA ASP A 70 18.09 19.33 -5.57
C ASP A 70 17.63 19.97 -4.24
N LEU A 71 17.71 19.26 -3.10
CA LEU A 71 17.40 19.84 -1.79
C LEU A 71 18.31 21.05 -1.47
N ILE A 72 19.60 21.00 -1.82
CA ILE A 72 20.53 22.11 -1.66
C ILE A 72 20.28 23.19 -2.72
N ARG A 73 20.13 22.80 -3.98
CA ARG A 73 19.91 23.71 -5.11
C ARG A 73 18.70 24.62 -4.92
N PHE A 74 17.63 24.09 -4.33
CA PHE A 74 16.40 24.83 -4.06
C PHE A 74 16.34 25.49 -2.68
N ASP A 75 17.48 25.47 -1.95
CA ASP A 75 17.61 26.09 -0.64
C ASP A 75 16.68 25.52 0.45
N ILE A 76 16.28 24.25 0.31
CA ILE A 76 15.45 23.52 1.27
C ILE A 76 16.29 23.06 2.45
N ILE A 77 17.55 22.70 2.19
CA ILE A 77 18.61 22.46 3.18
C ILE A 77 19.87 23.21 2.78
N LYS A 78 20.76 23.47 3.74
CA LYS A 78 22.05 24.12 3.49
C LYS A 78 23.20 23.10 3.34
N SER A 79 23.08 21.96 3.99
CA SER A 79 24.03 20.85 3.90
C SER A 79 23.32 19.53 4.15
N TYR A 80 23.93 18.43 3.73
CA TYR A 80 23.39 17.08 3.99
C TYR A 80 23.32 16.73 5.47
N ASP A 81 24.13 17.35 6.32
CA ASP A 81 24.15 17.14 7.78
C ASP A 81 22.84 17.56 8.47
N GLU A 82 22.01 18.36 7.79
CA GLU A 82 20.69 18.70 8.31
C GLU A 82 19.71 17.51 8.25
N ILE A 83 19.97 16.53 7.38
CA ILE A 83 19.18 15.30 7.28
C ILE A 83 19.64 14.37 8.40
N THR A 84 18.77 14.09 9.33
CA THR A 84 19.10 13.35 10.55
C THR A 84 18.63 11.90 10.51
N GLY A 85 17.84 11.51 9.50
CA GLY A 85 17.39 10.16 9.33
C GLY A 85 16.70 9.91 7.99
N VAL A 86 16.76 8.67 7.56
CA VAL A 86 16.08 8.19 6.34
C VAL A 86 15.28 6.94 6.68
N GLY A 87 14.01 6.94 6.31
CA GLY A 87 13.13 5.78 6.40
C GLY A 87 12.87 5.20 5.01
N HIS A 88 13.01 3.90 4.90
CA HIS A 88 12.81 3.17 3.65
C HIS A 88 11.59 2.27 3.75
N ARG A 89 10.63 2.46 2.86
CA ARG A 89 9.54 1.50 2.69
C ARG A 89 10.09 0.19 2.12
N VAL A 90 9.80 -0.92 2.79
CA VAL A 90 10.08 -2.27 2.34
C VAL A 90 8.77 -3.06 2.34
N VAL A 91 8.45 -3.76 1.24
CA VAL A 91 7.16 -4.45 1.16
C VAL A 91 7.16 -5.70 2.03
N ALA A 92 8.09 -6.64 1.83
CA ALA A 92 8.11 -7.88 2.57
C ALA A 92 9.15 -7.87 3.69
N GLY A 93 8.68 -7.99 4.94
CA GLY A 93 9.50 -8.20 6.13
C GLY A 93 9.60 -9.68 6.54
N GLY A 94 8.81 -10.57 5.92
CA GLY A 94 8.79 -11.99 6.24
C GLY A 94 8.46 -12.26 7.71
N GLU A 95 9.06 -13.29 8.26
CA GLU A 95 9.03 -13.59 9.69
C GLU A 95 10.20 -12.95 10.47
N TYR A 96 11.17 -12.34 9.76
CA TYR A 96 12.32 -11.68 10.38
C TYR A 96 11.94 -10.35 11.03
N PHE A 97 11.10 -9.54 10.36
CA PHE A 97 10.79 -8.19 10.79
C PHE A 97 9.34 -8.07 11.23
N LYS A 98 9.14 -7.99 12.55
CA LYS A 98 7.81 -7.82 13.16
C LYS A 98 7.43 -6.36 13.39
N GLU A 99 8.39 -5.47 13.25
CA GLU A 99 8.27 -4.02 13.37
C GLU A 99 9.34 -3.35 12.51
N SER A 100 9.29 -2.03 12.41
CA SER A 100 10.33 -1.24 11.76
C SER A 100 11.68 -1.41 12.46
N SER A 101 12.77 -1.47 11.71
CA SER A 101 14.10 -1.82 12.20
C SER A 101 15.17 -0.86 11.67
N LEU A 102 16.19 -0.60 12.50
CA LEU A 102 17.43 0.02 12.03
C LEU A 102 18.07 -0.88 10.97
N VAL A 103 18.65 -0.25 9.96
CA VAL A 103 19.29 -0.97 8.84
C VAL A 103 20.78 -1.08 9.07
N ASP A 104 21.21 -2.25 9.49
CA ASP A 104 22.60 -2.72 9.45
C ASP A 104 22.82 -3.67 8.26
N GLU A 105 24.01 -4.29 8.17
CA GLU A 105 24.33 -5.24 7.10
C GLU A 105 23.48 -6.52 7.17
N ASP A 106 23.16 -7.00 8.36
CA ASP A 106 22.34 -8.20 8.55
C ASP A 106 20.89 -7.93 8.13
N ALA A 107 20.33 -6.79 8.53
CA ALA A 107 19.00 -6.38 8.12
C ALA A 107 18.89 -6.22 6.59
N LEU A 108 19.91 -5.60 5.94
CA LEU A 108 19.93 -5.45 4.49
C LEU A 108 20.02 -6.80 3.77
N ALA A 109 20.86 -7.72 4.25
CA ALA A 109 20.97 -9.07 3.68
C ALA A 109 19.64 -9.83 3.79
N LYS A 110 18.92 -9.73 4.91
CA LYS A 110 17.57 -10.31 5.07
C LYS A 110 16.53 -9.69 4.15
N ILE A 111 16.56 -8.36 3.94
CA ILE A 111 15.67 -7.69 2.99
C ILE A 111 15.89 -8.21 1.57
N GLU A 112 17.13 -8.45 1.19
CA GLU A 112 17.49 -9.04 -0.11
C GLU A 112 17.03 -10.49 -0.24
N GLU A 113 17.21 -11.31 0.78
CA GLU A 113 16.72 -12.70 0.84
C GLU A 113 15.19 -12.74 0.64
N LEU A 114 14.47 -11.81 1.27
CA LEU A 114 13.02 -11.69 1.18
C LEU A 114 12.51 -11.20 -0.19
N SER A 115 13.39 -10.92 -1.14
CA SER A 115 13.00 -10.59 -2.52
C SER A 115 12.18 -11.70 -3.19
N ALA A 116 12.32 -12.95 -2.74
CA ALA A 116 11.49 -14.06 -3.19
C ALA A 116 9.98 -13.86 -2.87
N LEU A 117 9.66 -13.18 -1.77
CA LEU A 117 8.26 -12.85 -1.38
C LEU A 117 7.73 -11.58 -2.07
N ALA A 118 8.59 -10.66 -2.43
CA ALA A 118 8.23 -9.39 -3.07
C ALA A 118 9.21 -9.03 -4.20
N PRO A 119 9.28 -9.82 -5.29
CA PRO A 119 10.31 -9.67 -6.33
C PRO A 119 10.21 -8.36 -7.12
N LEU A 120 9.05 -7.72 -7.12
CA LEU A 120 8.81 -6.43 -7.79
C LEU A 120 9.15 -5.22 -6.90
N HIS A 121 9.42 -5.41 -5.60
CA HIS A 121 9.50 -4.32 -4.62
C HIS A 121 10.78 -4.36 -3.79
N ASN A 122 11.08 -5.47 -3.10
CA ASN A 122 12.23 -5.57 -2.19
C ASN A 122 13.59 -5.27 -2.87
N PRO A 123 13.87 -5.72 -4.13
CA PRO A 123 15.13 -5.37 -4.79
C PRO A 123 15.31 -3.85 -4.98
N GLY A 124 14.24 -3.14 -5.33
CA GLY A 124 14.27 -1.67 -5.44
C GLY A 124 14.53 -0.99 -4.09
N ALA A 125 13.85 -1.46 -3.04
CA ALA A 125 14.07 -0.95 -1.68
C ALA A 125 15.52 -1.17 -1.22
N ALA A 126 16.09 -2.37 -1.43
CA ALA A 126 17.49 -2.67 -1.12
C ALA A 126 18.46 -1.77 -1.89
N SER A 127 18.20 -1.50 -3.17
CA SER A 127 19.00 -0.58 -3.99
C SER A 127 18.94 0.85 -3.44
N GLY A 128 17.77 1.33 -3.03
CA GLY A 128 17.61 2.63 -2.38
C GLY A 128 18.37 2.72 -1.06
N ILE A 129 18.28 1.70 -0.21
CA ILE A 129 19.03 1.61 1.05
C ILE A 129 20.54 1.68 0.81
N ARG A 130 21.06 0.89 -0.14
CA ARG A 130 22.50 0.91 -0.49
C ARG A 130 22.94 2.30 -0.96
N ALA A 131 22.13 2.96 -1.80
CA ALA A 131 22.42 4.29 -2.32
C ALA A 131 22.55 5.35 -1.20
N PHE A 132 21.61 5.34 -0.24
CA PHE A 132 21.70 6.24 0.93
C PHE A 132 22.90 5.91 1.81
N LYS A 133 23.21 4.63 2.03
CA LYS A 133 24.36 4.22 2.82
C LYS A 133 25.70 4.63 2.18
N GLU A 134 25.79 4.62 0.85
CA GLU A 134 26.97 5.08 0.13
C GLU A 134 27.16 6.61 0.24
N LEU A 135 26.07 7.38 0.08
CA LEU A 135 26.13 8.84 0.04
C LEU A 135 26.09 9.50 1.42
N LEU A 136 25.44 8.88 2.38
CA LEU A 136 25.24 9.35 3.76
C LEU A 136 25.53 8.21 4.75
N PRO A 137 26.78 7.76 4.90
CA PRO A 137 27.13 6.54 5.64
C PRO A 137 26.79 6.59 7.14
N ASP A 138 26.77 7.77 7.74
CA ASP A 138 26.55 7.96 9.18
C ASP A 138 25.09 8.27 9.52
N ILE A 139 24.18 8.31 8.52
CA ILE A 139 22.79 8.65 8.77
C ILE A 139 22.03 7.49 9.44
N THR A 140 21.11 7.81 10.34
CA THR A 140 20.17 6.82 10.86
C THR A 140 19.27 6.34 9.72
N SER A 141 19.37 5.06 9.36
CA SER A 141 18.57 4.42 8.32
C SER A 141 17.62 3.40 8.93
N VAL A 142 16.33 3.50 8.60
CA VAL A 142 15.25 2.65 9.14
C VAL A 142 14.48 1.99 8.00
N ALA A 143 14.30 0.68 8.06
CA ALA A 143 13.40 -0.05 7.19
C ALA A 143 12.01 -0.16 7.84
N VAL A 144 10.98 0.24 7.11
CA VAL A 144 9.58 0.21 7.52
C VAL A 144 8.85 -0.77 6.61
N PHE A 145 8.28 -1.82 7.21
CA PHE A 145 7.77 -2.95 6.46
C PHE A 145 6.25 -2.90 6.31
N ASP A 146 5.75 -3.01 5.08
CA ASP A 146 4.31 -3.09 4.80
C ASP A 146 3.63 -4.28 5.50
N THR A 147 4.38 -5.36 5.74
CA THR A 147 3.87 -6.56 6.42
C THR A 147 3.91 -6.47 7.94
N ALA A 148 4.63 -5.52 8.52
CA ALA A 148 4.86 -5.47 9.97
C ALA A 148 3.57 -5.30 10.78
N PHE A 149 2.65 -4.43 10.33
CA PHE A 149 1.35 -4.24 10.98
C PHE A 149 0.52 -5.52 11.09
N HIS A 150 0.68 -6.44 10.12
CA HIS A 150 -0.05 -7.70 10.04
C HIS A 150 0.58 -8.85 10.85
N THR A 151 1.73 -8.64 11.48
CA THR A 151 2.39 -9.69 12.29
C THR A 151 1.60 -10.04 13.55
N SER A 152 0.65 -9.19 13.95
CA SER A 152 -0.26 -9.43 15.07
C SER A 152 -1.41 -10.41 14.75
N MET A 153 -1.58 -10.83 13.50
CA MET A 153 -2.60 -11.82 13.13
C MET A 153 -2.39 -13.14 13.90
N PRO A 154 -3.47 -13.75 14.43
CA PRO A 154 -3.39 -15.07 15.05
C PRO A 154 -3.11 -16.16 14.01
N GLU A 155 -2.54 -17.28 14.45
CA GLU A 155 -2.13 -18.39 13.56
C GLU A 155 -3.28 -18.87 12.67
N VAL A 156 -4.49 -18.95 13.21
CA VAL A 156 -5.68 -19.37 12.46
C VAL A 156 -6.01 -18.43 11.28
N ALA A 157 -5.62 -17.17 11.33
CA ALA A 157 -5.85 -16.19 10.27
C ALA A 157 -4.75 -16.21 9.21
N TYR A 158 -3.49 -16.48 9.59
CA TYR A 158 -2.38 -16.43 8.64
C TYR A 158 -2.03 -17.78 7.98
N ARG A 159 -2.47 -18.93 8.54
CA ARG A 159 -2.17 -20.24 7.96
C ARG A 159 -3.06 -20.55 6.77
N TYR A 160 -2.46 -21.14 5.73
CA TYR A 160 -3.21 -21.76 4.64
C TYR A 160 -3.48 -23.24 4.94
N PRO A 161 -4.64 -23.78 4.53
CA PRO A 161 -4.99 -25.19 4.72
C PRO A 161 -4.30 -26.08 3.67
N VAL A 162 -2.97 -26.02 3.64
CA VAL A 162 -2.08 -26.79 2.76
C VAL A 162 -1.16 -27.68 3.63
N PRO A 163 -0.40 -28.65 3.06
CA PRO A 163 0.52 -29.47 3.84
C PRO A 163 1.43 -28.64 4.74
N ASN A 164 1.49 -29.02 6.02
CA ASN A 164 2.19 -28.27 7.08
C ASN A 164 3.65 -27.92 6.71
N ARG A 165 4.34 -28.82 5.97
CA ARG A 165 5.72 -28.58 5.50
C ARG A 165 5.87 -27.31 4.68
N TYR A 166 4.83 -26.82 4.01
CA TYR A 166 4.92 -25.59 3.24
C TYR A 166 5.08 -24.36 4.16
N TYR A 167 4.52 -24.43 5.36
CA TYR A 167 4.79 -23.41 6.36
C TYR A 167 6.15 -23.63 7.03
N THR A 168 6.41 -24.85 7.54
CA THR A 168 7.62 -25.12 8.33
C THR A 168 8.91 -24.96 7.53
N ASP A 169 8.90 -25.34 6.25
CA ASP A 169 10.10 -25.40 5.42
C ASP A 169 10.25 -24.18 4.50
N TYR A 170 9.12 -23.57 4.10
CA TYR A 170 9.10 -22.49 3.12
C TYR A 170 8.40 -21.22 3.61
N GLN A 171 7.95 -21.19 4.85
CA GLN A 171 7.26 -20.05 5.47
C GLN A 171 6.02 -19.58 4.67
N VAL A 172 5.29 -20.53 4.04
CA VAL A 172 4.07 -20.27 3.30
C VAL A 172 2.95 -19.93 4.27
N ARG A 173 2.69 -18.63 4.39
CA ARG A 173 1.64 -18.05 5.22
C ARG A 173 1.12 -16.75 4.61
N LYS A 174 0.04 -16.21 5.14
CA LYS A 174 -0.44 -14.86 4.85
C LYS A 174 0.45 -13.84 5.56
N TYR A 175 1.02 -12.90 4.82
CA TYR A 175 1.79 -11.77 5.32
C TYR A 175 1.01 -10.45 5.23
N GLY A 176 0.21 -10.27 4.18
CA GLY A 176 -0.47 -9.03 3.89
C GLY A 176 0.44 -7.98 3.25
N ALA A 177 -0.08 -6.79 3.06
CA ALA A 177 0.66 -5.60 2.64
C ALA A 177 -0.13 -4.32 2.98
N HIS A 178 0.39 -3.13 2.61
CA HIS A 178 -0.16 -1.82 2.94
C HIS A 178 -0.31 -1.58 4.45
N GLY A 179 0.47 -2.25 5.27
CA GLY A 179 0.35 -2.19 6.73
C GLY A 179 0.50 -0.79 7.30
N THR A 180 1.42 0.01 6.76
CA THR A 180 1.61 1.42 7.13
C THR A 180 0.34 2.24 6.89
N SER A 181 -0.32 2.04 5.75
CA SER A 181 -1.59 2.70 5.44
C SER A 181 -2.71 2.25 6.38
N HIS A 182 -2.91 0.93 6.56
CA HIS A 182 -3.93 0.41 7.46
C HIS A 182 -3.75 0.87 8.91
N GLN A 183 -2.51 0.90 9.38
CA GLN A 183 -2.16 1.41 10.71
C GLN A 183 -2.53 2.89 10.85
N TYR A 184 -2.11 3.71 9.89
CA TYR A 184 -2.36 5.15 9.90
C TYR A 184 -3.85 5.46 9.90
N VAL A 185 -4.59 4.96 8.91
CA VAL A 185 -6.01 5.32 8.77
C VAL A 185 -6.89 4.75 9.90
N SER A 186 -6.52 3.63 10.51
CA SER A 186 -7.23 3.11 11.68
C SER A 186 -7.04 4.00 12.91
N GLN A 187 -5.84 4.55 13.12
CA GLN A 187 -5.56 5.51 14.19
C GLN A 187 -6.34 6.82 13.97
N GLU A 188 -6.36 7.34 12.74
CA GLU A 188 -7.12 8.55 12.43
C GLU A 188 -8.63 8.32 12.58
N ALA A 189 -9.14 7.16 12.19
CA ALA A 189 -10.55 6.80 12.38
C ALA A 189 -10.93 6.72 13.88
N ALA A 190 -10.06 6.19 14.73
CA ALA A 190 -10.29 6.17 16.18
C ALA A 190 -10.41 7.59 16.76
N LYS A 191 -9.56 8.52 16.29
CA LYS A 191 -9.65 9.94 16.67
C LYS A 191 -10.98 10.57 16.24
N LEU A 192 -11.44 10.27 15.01
CA LEU A 192 -12.73 10.75 14.49
C LEU A 192 -13.91 10.15 15.25
N LEU A 193 -13.79 8.93 15.75
CA LEU A 193 -14.78 8.29 16.63
C LEU A 193 -14.76 8.86 18.05
N GLY A 194 -13.73 9.63 18.43
CA GLY A 194 -13.55 10.12 19.81
C GLY A 194 -13.24 8.99 20.80
N LYS A 195 -12.63 7.90 20.34
CA LYS A 195 -12.26 6.72 21.12
C LYS A 195 -10.75 6.50 21.15
N SER A 196 -10.26 5.79 22.18
CA SER A 196 -8.92 5.23 22.10
C SER A 196 -8.88 4.10 21.08
N ILE A 197 -7.76 3.90 20.42
CA ILE A 197 -7.64 2.87 19.36
C ILE A 197 -7.89 1.46 19.92
N GLU A 198 -7.52 1.23 21.18
CA GLU A 198 -7.68 -0.04 21.90
C GLU A 198 -9.16 -0.42 22.11
N GLU A 199 -10.07 0.55 22.02
CA GLU A 199 -11.51 0.35 22.22
C GLU A 199 -12.27 0.25 20.89
N THR A 200 -11.58 0.20 19.75
CA THR A 200 -12.21 0.26 18.43
C THR A 200 -12.06 -1.02 17.64
N LYS A 201 -13.08 -1.28 16.81
CA LYS A 201 -13.11 -2.30 15.75
C LYS A 201 -13.31 -1.62 14.42
N ILE A 202 -12.30 -1.65 13.58
CA ILE A 202 -12.28 -0.87 12.33
C ILE A 202 -11.97 -1.78 11.16
N ILE A 203 -12.73 -1.65 10.07
CA ILE A 203 -12.43 -2.26 8.78
C ILE A 203 -11.81 -1.19 7.91
N THR A 204 -10.55 -1.36 7.51
CA THR A 204 -9.84 -0.42 6.64
C THR A 204 -9.75 -0.98 5.23
N ALA A 205 -10.17 -0.20 4.24
CA ALA A 205 -10.15 -0.54 2.82
C ALA A 205 -9.20 0.40 2.07
N HIS A 206 -7.98 -0.07 1.85
CA HIS A 206 -6.99 0.59 1.00
C HIS A 206 -7.30 0.21 -0.44
N VAL A 207 -7.93 1.13 -1.18
CA VAL A 207 -8.48 0.88 -2.52
C VAL A 207 -7.77 1.77 -3.52
N GLY A 208 -6.65 1.28 -4.05
CA GLY A 208 -5.85 1.91 -5.09
C GLY A 208 -5.76 1.04 -6.35
N ASN A 209 -4.65 1.13 -7.06
CA ASN A 209 -4.33 0.16 -8.12
C ASN A 209 -4.04 -1.24 -7.54
N GLY A 210 -3.35 -1.29 -6.38
CA GLY A 210 -3.37 -2.42 -5.47
C GLY A 210 -4.49 -2.24 -4.44
N VAL A 211 -5.12 -3.33 -4.01
CA VAL A 211 -6.25 -3.30 -3.07
C VAL A 211 -6.02 -4.26 -1.93
N SER A 212 -6.23 -3.77 -0.71
CA SER A 212 -6.31 -4.63 0.47
C SER A 212 -7.36 -4.13 1.45
N ILE A 213 -7.97 -5.05 2.17
CA ILE A 213 -8.90 -4.77 3.26
C ILE A 213 -8.35 -5.44 4.50
N THR A 214 -8.42 -4.76 5.64
CA THR A 214 -7.90 -5.26 6.91
C THR A 214 -8.92 -5.11 8.02
N ALA A 215 -9.06 -6.15 8.83
CA ALA A 215 -9.80 -6.13 10.09
C ALA A 215 -8.85 -5.70 11.20
N VAL A 216 -9.16 -4.59 11.86
CA VAL A 216 -8.36 -4.01 12.95
C VAL A 216 -9.18 -4.08 14.24
N ASP A 217 -8.67 -4.78 15.26
CA ASP A 217 -9.27 -4.87 16.59
C ASP A 217 -8.27 -4.35 17.62
N GLY A 218 -8.68 -3.34 18.39
CA GLY A 218 -7.83 -2.73 19.40
C GLY A 218 -6.49 -2.22 18.85
N GLY A 219 -6.48 -1.67 17.63
CA GLY A 219 -5.28 -1.16 16.96
C GLY A 219 -4.36 -2.24 16.37
N LYS A 220 -4.76 -3.50 16.36
CA LYS A 220 -4.00 -4.64 15.82
C LYS A 220 -4.69 -5.22 14.59
N SER A 221 -3.91 -5.54 13.57
CA SER A 221 -4.41 -6.32 12.44
C SER A 221 -4.72 -7.75 12.90
N VAL A 222 -5.98 -8.16 12.78
CA VAL A 222 -6.42 -9.53 13.13
C VAL A 222 -6.68 -10.39 11.91
N ASP A 223 -6.93 -9.79 10.75
CA ASP A 223 -6.94 -10.42 9.42
C ASP A 223 -6.73 -9.37 8.33
N THR A 224 -6.21 -9.78 7.18
CA THR A 224 -6.05 -8.94 5.99
C THR A 224 -6.28 -9.73 4.72
N SER A 225 -6.69 -9.05 3.64
CA SER A 225 -7.05 -9.71 2.39
C SER A 225 -5.87 -10.18 1.54
N MET A 226 -4.76 -9.43 1.50
CA MET A 226 -3.57 -9.88 0.77
C MET A 226 -2.93 -11.08 1.46
N GLY A 227 -2.35 -11.98 0.66
CA GLY A 227 -1.92 -13.30 1.11
C GLY A 227 -0.42 -13.44 1.34
N LEU A 228 0.15 -14.55 0.82
CA LEU A 228 1.59 -14.81 0.77
C LEU A 228 2.33 -13.69 0.03
N THR A 229 1.72 -13.19 -1.02
CA THR A 229 2.17 -12.05 -1.84
C THR A 229 1.04 -11.04 -1.96
N PRO A 230 1.30 -9.83 -2.48
CA PRO A 230 0.25 -8.85 -2.75
C PRO A 230 -0.72 -9.21 -3.89
N LEU A 231 -0.78 -10.48 -4.31
CA LEU A 231 -1.67 -10.98 -5.36
C LEU A 231 -3.04 -11.41 -4.82
N GLY A 232 -3.08 -12.11 -3.67
CA GLY A 232 -4.32 -12.65 -3.08
C GLY A 232 -5.28 -11.56 -2.61
N GLY A 233 -6.50 -11.95 -2.30
CA GLY A 233 -7.53 -11.09 -1.75
C GLY A 233 -8.47 -10.52 -2.79
N VAL A 234 -8.70 -9.22 -2.74
CA VAL A 234 -9.63 -8.52 -3.63
C VAL A 234 -9.06 -8.41 -5.04
N MET A 235 -9.92 -8.50 -6.05
CA MET A 235 -9.59 -8.16 -7.43
C MET A 235 -9.05 -6.72 -7.53
N MET A 236 -8.02 -6.51 -8.36
CA MET A 236 -7.30 -5.22 -8.46
C MET A 236 -7.30 -4.72 -9.92
N GLY A 237 -6.54 -3.68 -10.20
CA GLY A 237 -6.42 -3.14 -11.56
C GLY A 237 -5.95 -4.17 -12.59
N THR A 238 -4.88 -4.93 -12.25
CA THR A 238 -4.28 -5.96 -13.13
C THR A 238 -4.11 -7.32 -12.46
N ARG A 239 -4.43 -7.45 -11.16
CA ARG A 239 -4.25 -8.69 -10.37
C ARG A 239 -5.58 -9.38 -10.15
N THR A 240 -5.54 -10.73 -10.17
CA THR A 240 -6.74 -11.54 -10.00
C THR A 240 -7.44 -11.33 -8.64
N GLY A 241 -6.69 -11.17 -7.56
CA GLY A 241 -7.16 -11.50 -6.22
C GLY A 241 -7.35 -13.03 -6.07
N ASP A 242 -8.24 -13.43 -5.15
CA ASP A 242 -8.52 -14.83 -4.89
C ASP A 242 -9.20 -15.53 -6.08
N LEU A 243 -8.74 -16.75 -6.32
CA LEU A 243 -9.28 -17.62 -7.36
C LEU A 243 -9.23 -19.09 -6.89
N ASP A 244 -9.96 -19.97 -7.57
CA ASP A 244 -9.84 -21.41 -7.38
C ASP A 244 -8.47 -21.88 -7.90
N PRO A 245 -7.62 -22.51 -7.07
CA PRO A 245 -6.32 -23.03 -7.49
C PRO A 245 -6.39 -24.03 -8.66
N ALA A 246 -7.52 -24.74 -8.84
CA ALA A 246 -7.72 -25.68 -9.92
C ALA A 246 -7.76 -25.01 -11.31
N ILE A 247 -7.93 -23.69 -11.38
CA ILE A 247 -7.83 -22.94 -12.63
C ILE A 247 -6.44 -23.12 -13.26
N ILE A 248 -5.38 -23.19 -12.45
CA ILE A 248 -4.00 -23.32 -12.94
C ILE A 248 -3.81 -24.58 -13.78
N PRO A 249 -3.97 -25.81 -13.24
CA PRO A 249 -3.82 -27.01 -14.04
C PRO A 249 -4.85 -27.09 -15.18
N PHE A 250 -6.08 -26.61 -14.97
CA PHE A 250 -7.11 -26.59 -16.01
C PHE A 250 -6.72 -25.76 -17.24
N VAL A 251 -6.05 -24.64 -17.05
CA VAL A 251 -5.58 -23.78 -18.15
C VAL A 251 -4.32 -24.35 -18.79
N ILE A 252 -3.38 -24.91 -18.02
CA ILE A 252 -2.16 -25.56 -18.53
C ILE A 252 -2.51 -26.66 -19.55
N ASP A 253 -3.57 -27.44 -19.32
CA ASP A 253 -4.03 -28.48 -20.25
C ASP A 253 -4.47 -27.92 -21.60
N ARG A 254 -4.73 -26.61 -21.74
CA ARG A 254 -5.24 -25.93 -22.95
C ARG A 254 -4.23 -24.96 -23.55
N GLU A 255 -3.42 -24.38 -22.70
CA GLU A 255 -2.38 -23.40 -23.00
C GLU A 255 -1.06 -23.88 -22.34
N PRO A 256 -0.30 -24.78 -22.99
CA PRO A 256 0.88 -25.41 -22.40
C PRO A 256 1.96 -24.43 -21.93
N GLU A 257 2.01 -23.22 -22.50
CA GLU A 257 2.89 -22.15 -22.06
C GLU A 257 2.60 -21.66 -20.63
N MET A 258 1.39 -21.90 -20.14
CA MET A 258 1.01 -21.64 -18.74
C MET A 258 1.66 -22.60 -17.73
N ALA A 259 2.40 -23.62 -18.19
CA ALA A 259 3.21 -24.46 -17.30
C ALA A 259 4.47 -23.73 -16.78
N ASP A 260 4.87 -22.62 -17.41
CA ASP A 260 5.95 -21.77 -16.92
C ASP A 260 5.48 -20.91 -15.74
N ALA A 261 6.18 -21.02 -14.62
CA ALA A 261 5.86 -20.28 -13.41
C ALA A 261 5.93 -18.75 -13.61
N GLU A 262 6.85 -18.25 -14.46
CA GLU A 262 6.92 -16.82 -14.79
C GLU A 262 5.69 -16.37 -15.59
N ARG A 263 5.22 -17.20 -16.52
CA ARG A 263 3.99 -16.91 -17.29
C ARG A 263 2.77 -16.85 -16.36
N ILE A 264 2.62 -17.80 -15.44
CA ILE A 264 1.55 -17.78 -14.42
C ILE A 264 1.62 -16.47 -13.61
N ARG A 265 2.81 -16.14 -13.09
CA ARG A 265 3.01 -14.89 -12.34
C ARG A 265 2.64 -13.65 -13.16
N HIS A 266 3.03 -13.63 -14.42
CA HIS A 266 2.74 -12.51 -15.33
C HIS A 266 1.23 -12.35 -15.55
N VAL A 267 0.54 -13.41 -15.97
CA VAL A 267 -0.91 -13.40 -16.24
C VAL A 267 -1.69 -12.91 -15.02
N PHE A 268 -1.42 -13.50 -13.84
CA PHE A 268 -2.21 -13.20 -12.65
C PHE A 268 -1.90 -11.83 -12.03
N ASN A 269 -0.72 -11.27 -12.28
CA ASN A 269 -0.35 -9.96 -11.74
C ASN A 269 -0.53 -8.80 -12.74
N LYS A 270 -0.49 -9.07 -14.07
CA LYS A 270 -0.37 -8.02 -15.09
C LYS A 270 -1.46 -8.05 -16.16
N GLU A 271 -2.10 -9.19 -16.40
CA GLU A 271 -3.09 -9.36 -17.47
C GLU A 271 -4.50 -9.65 -16.93
N SER A 272 -4.69 -9.63 -15.62
CA SER A 272 -5.95 -9.97 -14.95
C SER A 272 -6.66 -8.73 -14.36
N GLY A 273 -7.54 -8.93 -13.41
CA GLY A 273 -8.25 -7.86 -12.72
C GLY A 273 -9.18 -7.06 -13.62
N LEU A 274 -9.28 -5.75 -13.38
CA LEU A 274 -10.09 -4.84 -14.19
C LEU A 274 -9.68 -4.90 -15.67
N LEU A 275 -8.36 -4.91 -15.93
CA LEU A 275 -7.82 -5.00 -17.28
C LEU A 275 -8.26 -6.29 -17.97
N GLY A 276 -8.10 -7.44 -17.31
CA GLY A 276 -8.37 -8.74 -17.89
C GLY A 276 -9.85 -8.96 -18.20
N ILE A 277 -10.75 -8.45 -17.37
CA ILE A 277 -12.21 -8.59 -17.57
C ILE A 277 -12.73 -7.54 -18.57
N SER A 278 -12.29 -6.29 -18.47
CA SER A 278 -12.73 -5.22 -19.37
C SER A 278 -12.10 -5.32 -20.76
N GLU A 279 -10.93 -5.97 -20.86
CA GLU A 279 -10.06 -5.95 -22.06
C GLU A 279 -9.73 -4.53 -22.55
N LYS A 280 -9.81 -3.54 -21.65
CA LYS A 280 -9.71 -2.12 -21.99
C LYS A 280 -8.72 -1.35 -21.13
N SER A 281 -8.89 -1.37 -19.80
CA SER A 281 -8.09 -0.57 -18.88
C SER A 281 -8.02 -1.17 -17.48
N SER A 282 -6.95 -0.89 -16.78
CA SER A 282 -6.82 -1.12 -15.33
C SER A 282 -7.25 0.08 -14.49
N ASP A 283 -7.56 1.21 -15.12
CA ASP A 283 -7.96 2.44 -14.44
C ASP A 283 -9.48 2.45 -14.21
N MET A 284 -9.89 2.60 -12.96
CA MET A 284 -11.31 2.62 -12.58
C MET A 284 -12.09 3.76 -13.25
N ARG A 285 -11.44 4.88 -13.58
CA ARG A 285 -12.07 6.00 -14.26
C ARG A 285 -12.51 5.61 -15.68
N ASP A 286 -11.66 4.87 -16.40
CA ASP A 286 -11.96 4.35 -17.73
C ASP A 286 -13.06 3.27 -17.67
N ILE A 287 -13.03 2.44 -16.62
CA ILE A 287 -14.03 1.40 -16.38
C ILE A 287 -15.40 2.02 -16.15
N ILE A 288 -15.49 3.04 -15.28
CA ILE A 288 -16.74 3.78 -15.02
C ILE A 288 -17.23 4.48 -16.29
N ALA A 289 -16.35 5.15 -17.02
CA ALA A 289 -16.69 5.81 -18.27
C ALA A 289 -17.22 4.80 -19.32
N GLY A 290 -16.58 3.63 -19.45
CA GLY A 290 -17.04 2.56 -20.35
C GLY A 290 -18.40 2.01 -19.94
N LYS A 291 -18.61 1.69 -18.67
CA LYS A 291 -19.89 1.24 -18.10
C LYS A 291 -21.02 2.25 -18.43
N ASN A 292 -20.76 3.53 -18.18
CA ASN A 292 -21.74 4.60 -18.44
C ASN A 292 -22.03 4.79 -19.95
N ALA A 293 -21.09 4.41 -20.82
CA ALA A 293 -21.26 4.38 -22.28
C ALA A 293 -21.95 3.10 -22.80
N GLY A 294 -22.32 2.17 -21.92
CA GLY A 294 -22.98 0.92 -22.28
C GLY A 294 -22.04 -0.22 -22.68
N ASP A 295 -20.74 -0.14 -22.35
CA ASP A 295 -19.77 -1.23 -22.55
C ASP A 295 -20.01 -2.34 -21.52
N GLU A 296 -20.50 -3.49 -21.98
CA GLU A 296 -20.86 -4.62 -21.12
C GLU A 296 -19.65 -5.23 -20.38
N LYS A 297 -18.45 -5.24 -20.98
CA LYS A 297 -17.23 -5.73 -20.34
C LYS A 297 -16.77 -4.80 -19.22
N CYS A 298 -16.85 -3.50 -19.43
CA CYS A 298 -16.58 -2.51 -18.39
C CYS A 298 -17.60 -2.62 -17.26
N ALA A 299 -18.88 -2.81 -17.56
CA ALA A 299 -19.92 -2.99 -16.56
C ALA A 299 -19.64 -4.25 -15.72
N LEU A 300 -19.33 -5.39 -16.35
CA LEU A 300 -18.99 -6.64 -15.67
C LEU A 300 -17.73 -6.47 -14.79
N ALA A 301 -16.68 -5.82 -15.30
CA ALA A 301 -15.45 -5.58 -14.55
C ALA A 301 -15.71 -4.74 -13.29
N TYR A 302 -16.51 -3.68 -13.40
CA TYR A 302 -16.94 -2.85 -12.29
C TYR A 302 -17.73 -3.66 -11.26
N ASP A 303 -18.73 -4.42 -11.70
CA ASP A 303 -19.62 -5.15 -10.81
C ASP A 303 -18.88 -6.27 -10.06
N LEU A 304 -17.93 -6.98 -10.72
CA LEU A 304 -17.03 -7.94 -10.09
C LEU A 304 -16.14 -7.29 -9.03
N TYR A 305 -15.60 -6.12 -9.33
CA TYR A 305 -14.75 -5.38 -8.40
C TYR A 305 -15.52 -4.96 -7.14
N VAL A 306 -16.69 -4.40 -7.31
CA VAL A 306 -17.60 -4.01 -6.20
C VAL A 306 -18.02 -5.23 -5.38
N ASP A 307 -18.39 -6.33 -6.03
CA ASP A 307 -18.77 -7.59 -5.36
C ASP A 307 -17.64 -8.13 -4.47
N ARG A 308 -16.39 -8.12 -4.96
CA ARG A 308 -15.22 -8.59 -4.18
C ARG A 308 -14.93 -7.69 -2.99
N LEU A 309 -14.97 -6.37 -3.15
CA LEU A 309 -14.81 -5.42 -2.05
C LEU A 309 -15.87 -5.65 -0.97
N ARG A 310 -17.14 -5.72 -1.37
CA ARG A 310 -18.28 -5.94 -0.47
C ARG A 310 -18.14 -7.23 0.32
N LYS A 311 -17.80 -8.34 -0.34
CA LYS A 311 -17.61 -9.65 0.29
C LYS A 311 -16.52 -9.63 1.36
N TYR A 312 -15.39 -8.99 1.11
CA TYR A 312 -14.31 -8.88 2.08
C TYR A 312 -14.71 -8.00 3.27
N ILE A 313 -15.37 -6.86 3.03
CA ILE A 313 -15.87 -6.02 4.13
C ILE A 313 -16.88 -6.80 4.98
N ALA A 314 -17.84 -7.49 4.36
CA ALA A 314 -18.83 -8.30 5.07
C ALA A 314 -18.19 -9.45 5.87
N GLN A 315 -17.17 -10.12 5.31
CA GLN A 315 -16.38 -11.15 6.00
C GLN A 315 -15.74 -10.58 7.27
N TYR A 316 -15.21 -9.37 7.21
CA TYR A 316 -14.53 -8.77 8.36
C TYR A 316 -15.48 -8.24 9.43
N PHE A 317 -16.72 -7.95 9.11
CA PHE A 317 -17.76 -7.82 10.14
C PHE A 317 -17.91 -9.10 10.95
N GLY A 318 -17.84 -10.26 10.31
CA GLY A 318 -17.86 -11.56 10.99
C GLY A 318 -16.62 -11.80 11.85
N VAL A 319 -15.42 -11.49 11.31
CA VAL A 319 -14.14 -11.65 12.03
C VAL A 319 -14.10 -10.79 13.29
N LEU A 320 -14.56 -9.53 13.20
CA LEU A 320 -14.58 -8.59 14.32
C LEU A 320 -15.78 -8.76 15.25
N ASN A 321 -16.78 -9.56 14.87
CA ASN A 321 -18.08 -9.60 15.53
C ASN A 321 -18.71 -8.20 15.64
N GLY A 322 -18.81 -7.49 14.53
CA GLY A 322 -19.24 -6.10 14.40
C GLY A 322 -18.08 -5.14 14.18
N ALA A 323 -18.37 -3.94 13.74
CA ALA A 323 -17.38 -2.88 13.55
C ALA A 323 -17.95 -1.52 13.97
N ASP A 324 -17.09 -0.64 14.51
CA ASP A 324 -17.41 0.76 14.80
C ASP A 324 -17.37 1.61 13.53
N ALA A 325 -16.43 1.30 12.64
CA ALA A 325 -16.26 2.06 11.40
C ALA A 325 -15.68 1.23 10.26
N ILE A 326 -15.96 1.72 9.02
CA ILE A 326 -15.26 1.37 7.78
C ILE A 326 -14.49 2.60 7.34
N VAL A 327 -13.24 2.41 6.86
CA VAL A 327 -12.42 3.47 6.29
C VAL A 327 -12.11 3.16 4.83
N PHE A 328 -12.40 4.10 3.93
CA PHE A 328 -11.92 4.08 2.55
C PHE A 328 -10.71 5.00 2.41
N THR A 329 -9.65 4.50 1.79
CA THR A 329 -8.41 5.25 1.56
C THR A 329 -7.77 4.85 0.23
N ALA A 330 -6.69 5.50 -0.14
CA ALA A 330 -5.98 5.38 -1.40
C ALA A 330 -6.81 5.85 -2.63
N GLY A 331 -6.17 5.84 -3.80
CA GLY A 331 -6.63 6.57 -4.97
C GLY A 331 -8.09 6.37 -5.36
N ILE A 332 -8.59 5.14 -5.42
CA ILE A 332 -10.00 4.84 -5.74
C ILE A 332 -10.88 5.07 -4.50
N GLY A 333 -10.43 4.60 -3.32
CA GLY A 333 -11.17 4.74 -2.08
C GLY A 333 -11.46 6.20 -1.71
N GLU A 334 -10.49 7.08 -1.90
CA GLU A 334 -10.60 8.51 -1.62
C GLU A 334 -11.43 9.25 -2.69
N ASN A 335 -11.26 8.91 -3.96
CA ASN A 335 -11.74 9.75 -5.06
C ASN A 335 -12.98 9.20 -5.78
N SER A 336 -13.37 7.93 -5.60
CA SER A 336 -14.54 7.37 -6.30
C SER A 336 -15.76 7.23 -5.40
N ALA A 337 -16.60 8.25 -5.38
CA ALA A 337 -17.88 8.21 -4.69
C ALA A 337 -18.80 7.08 -5.20
N ASP A 338 -18.75 6.79 -6.52
CA ASP A 338 -19.54 5.73 -7.15
C ASP A 338 -19.16 4.33 -6.61
N VAL A 339 -17.85 4.07 -6.49
CA VAL A 339 -17.37 2.79 -5.94
C VAL A 339 -17.79 2.65 -4.47
N ARG A 340 -17.59 3.69 -3.65
CA ARG A 340 -18.01 3.68 -2.25
C ARG A 340 -19.51 3.44 -2.12
N ALA A 341 -20.33 4.19 -2.86
CA ALA A 341 -21.78 4.03 -2.85
C ALA A 341 -22.19 2.61 -3.25
N SER A 342 -21.66 2.09 -4.36
CA SER A 342 -21.99 0.75 -4.86
C SER A 342 -21.59 -0.36 -3.87
N VAL A 343 -20.45 -0.22 -3.20
CA VAL A 343 -20.03 -1.19 -2.18
C VAL A 343 -20.95 -1.14 -0.97
N LEU A 344 -21.24 0.05 -0.46
CA LEU A 344 -21.99 0.26 0.79
C LEU A 344 -23.48 -0.03 0.64
N ASP A 345 -24.08 0.15 -0.55
CA ASP A 345 -25.47 -0.19 -0.83
C ASP A 345 -25.81 -1.65 -0.48
N GLY A 346 -24.88 -2.58 -0.69
CA GLY A 346 -25.06 -3.99 -0.31
C GLY A 346 -24.72 -4.33 1.14
N LEU A 347 -24.43 -3.34 2.00
CA LEU A 347 -24.00 -3.54 3.39
C LEU A 347 -24.97 -2.87 4.41
N THR A 348 -26.13 -2.43 3.97
CA THR A 348 -27.12 -1.75 4.80
C THR A 348 -27.62 -2.58 6.00
N TRP A 349 -27.60 -3.93 5.86
CA TRP A 349 -27.90 -4.85 6.97
C TRP A 349 -27.02 -4.63 8.21
N PHE A 350 -25.80 -4.15 8.03
CA PHE A 350 -24.89 -3.86 9.14
C PHE A 350 -25.17 -2.51 9.82
N GLY A 351 -26.26 -1.83 9.45
CA GLY A 351 -26.63 -0.54 10.03
C GLY A 351 -25.86 0.63 9.43
N ILE A 352 -25.40 0.51 8.20
CA ILE A 352 -24.70 1.56 7.47
C ILE A 352 -25.70 2.39 6.68
N GLU A 353 -25.72 3.69 6.94
CA GLU A 353 -26.52 4.66 6.20
C GLU A 353 -25.64 5.78 5.66
N VAL A 354 -25.45 5.78 4.33
CA VAL A 354 -24.60 6.76 3.62
C VAL A 354 -25.40 8.04 3.37
N ASP A 355 -24.77 9.18 3.65
CA ASP A 355 -25.27 10.49 3.28
C ASP A 355 -24.79 10.83 1.86
N PRO A 356 -25.68 10.91 0.84
CA PRO A 356 -25.28 11.16 -0.52
C PRO A 356 -24.71 12.58 -0.75
N GLU A 357 -25.00 13.54 0.13
CA GLU A 357 -24.45 14.88 0.05
C GLU A 357 -22.99 14.94 0.53
N LYS A 358 -22.60 14.00 1.42
CA LYS A 358 -21.22 13.86 1.90
C LYS A 358 -20.41 12.88 1.05
N ASN A 359 -21.03 11.84 0.49
CA ASN A 359 -20.32 10.89 -0.35
C ASN A 359 -20.07 11.44 -1.76
N VAL A 360 -19.19 12.43 -1.85
CA VAL A 360 -18.81 13.11 -3.09
C VAL A 360 -17.31 13.05 -3.34
N PHE A 361 -16.87 13.41 -4.54
CA PHE A 361 -15.44 13.52 -4.86
C PHE A 361 -14.77 14.60 -3.97
N GLY A 362 -13.60 14.27 -3.42
CA GLY A 362 -12.80 15.18 -2.60
C GLY A 362 -13.29 15.37 -1.16
N HIS A 363 -14.37 14.70 -0.75
CA HIS A 363 -14.78 14.72 0.66
C HIS A 363 -13.80 13.93 1.53
N VAL A 364 -13.46 14.48 2.68
CA VAL A 364 -12.64 13.85 3.72
C VAL A 364 -13.44 13.85 5.03
N GLY A 365 -13.43 12.73 5.74
CA GLY A 365 -14.15 12.54 7.01
C GLY A 365 -15.37 11.62 6.90
N ASP A 366 -16.35 11.83 7.77
CA ASP A 366 -17.57 11.01 7.88
C ASP A 366 -18.50 11.23 6.69
N ILE A 367 -18.87 10.16 5.98
CA ILE A 367 -19.82 10.16 4.88
C ILE A 367 -21.16 9.50 5.25
N THR A 368 -21.42 9.30 6.54
CA THR A 368 -22.68 8.69 7.01
C THR A 368 -23.70 9.72 7.50
N THR A 369 -24.95 9.27 7.60
CA THR A 369 -26.00 10.01 8.30
C THR A 369 -25.78 9.95 9.82
N ALA A 370 -26.53 10.75 10.58
CA ALA A 370 -26.47 10.73 12.04
C ALA A 370 -26.99 9.39 12.62
N GLU A 371 -27.90 8.75 11.92
CA GLU A 371 -28.58 7.51 12.31
C GLU A 371 -27.76 6.26 12.03
N SER A 372 -26.69 6.36 11.22
CA SER A 372 -25.81 5.23 10.90
C SER A 372 -25.17 4.64 12.14
N ALA A 373 -25.41 3.36 12.39
CA ALA A 373 -24.83 2.64 13.53
C ALA A 373 -23.34 2.37 13.36
N VAL A 374 -22.89 2.17 12.12
CA VAL A 374 -21.49 2.01 11.75
C VAL A 374 -21.05 3.24 10.95
N LYS A 375 -20.00 3.90 11.39
CA LYS A 375 -19.48 5.07 10.67
C LYS A 375 -18.69 4.66 9.43
N VAL A 376 -18.71 5.49 8.40
CA VAL A 376 -17.88 5.32 7.21
C VAL A 376 -17.06 6.59 6.99
N PHE A 377 -15.75 6.43 6.98
CA PHE A 377 -14.84 7.54 6.78
C PHE A 377 -14.10 7.44 5.45
N VAL A 378 -13.84 8.58 4.85
CA VAL A 378 -12.84 8.76 3.80
C VAL A 378 -11.64 9.46 4.43
N ILE A 379 -10.51 8.76 4.52
CA ILE A 379 -9.29 9.26 5.17
C ILE A 379 -8.14 9.10 4.18
N PRO A 380 -7.54 10.20 3.69
CA PRO A 380 -6.31 10.12 2.90
C PRO A 380 -5.20 9.44 3.68
N THR A 381 -4.54 8.45 3.06
CA THR A 381 -3.39 7.80 3.69
C THR A 381 -2.16 8.68 3.61
N ASP A 382 -1.30 8.61 4.63
CA ASP A 382 0.02 9.23 4.66
C ASP A 382 1.06 8.21 5.14
N GLU A 383 1.46 7.33 4.22
CA GLU A 383 2.43 6.27 4.49
C GLU A 383 3.82 6.86 4.76
N GLU A 384 4.17 7.95 4.08
CA GLU A 384 5.45 8.63 4.25
C GLU A 384 5.59 9.26 5.65
N LEU A 385 4.49 9.77 6.21
CA LEU A 385 4.48 10.27 7.58
C LEU A 385 4.70 9.14 8.61
N VAL A 386 4.09 7.98 8.41
CA VAL A 386 4.35 6.81 9.27
C VAL A 386 5.81 6.42 9.23
N ILE A 387 6.42 6.42 8.05
CA ILE A 387 7.85 6.15 7.88
C ILE A 387 8.69 7.18 8.66
N ALA A 388 8.38 8.47 8.53
CA ALA A 388 9.10 9.52 9.24
C ALA A 388 8.99 9.40 10.77
N ARG A 389 7.79 9.10 11.28
CA ARG A 389 7.53 8.84 12.72
C ARG A 389 8.36 7.66 13.24
N ASP A 390 8.46 6.58 12.48
CA ASP A 390 9.24 5.40 12.86
C ASP A 390 10.75 5.67 12.89
N VAL A 391 11.25 6.49 11.97
CA VAL A 391 12.64 6.98 12.02
C VAL A 391 12.89 7.73 13.30
N GLU A 392 12.04 8.70 13.65
CA GLU A 392 12.21 9.49 14.88
C GLU A 392 12.14 8.61 16.14
N ARG A 393 11.21 7.65 16.19
CA ARG A 393 11.06 6.70 17.30
C ARG A 393 12.30 5.83 17.50
N LEU A 394 12.97 5.41 16.42
CA LEU A 394 14.11 4.51 16.47
C LEU A 394 15.47 5.22 16.65
N LYS A 395 15.58 6.49 16.27
CA LYS A 395 16.76 7.32 16.57
C LYS A 395 17.02 7.48 18.07
N THR A 396 15.97 7.46 18.87
CA THR A 396 16.04 7.75 20.31
C THR A 396 16.30 6.51 21.17
N LYS A 397 16.43 5.32 20.54
CA LYS A 397 16.80 4.06 21.19
C LYS A 397 18.29 3.77 21.01
#